data_c0763eadb95095ef4505d24304f9608a
#
_entry.id   c0763eadb95095ef4505d24304f9608a
#
_cell.length_a   1.000
_cell.length_b   1.000
_cell.length_c   1.000
_cell.angle_alpha   90.00
_cell.angle_beta   90.00
_cell.angle_gamma   90.00
#
_symmetry.space_group_name_H-M   'P 1'
#
loop_
_entity.id
_entity.type
_entity.pdbx_description
1 polymer ?
#
loop_
_entity_poly.entity_id
_entity_poly.type
_entity_poly.pdbx_seq_one_letter_code
_entity_poly.pdbx_strand_id
1 'polypeptide(L)'
;LVGSCTHSRRYVDWEVKASLQCGQSLPNGLIAINLPYMGSKGLLPPRVEENISKNSNKQDTGYARYYTYPSSNEQLEAWIEDAYNARTQRAHLIKNTNVMMKYNSRCKTHNKTH
;
A
#
# COMPACT_ATOMS: atom_id res chain seq x y z
N LEU A 1 -5.61 -4.84 2.42
CA LEU A 1 -6.92 -4.53 1.80
C LEU A 1 -7.31 -3.08 2.09
N VAL A 2 -7.86 -2.41 1.11
CA VAL A 2 -8.19 -0.98 1.20
C VAL A 2 -9.70 -0.79 1.27
N GLY A 3 -10.19 -0.31 2.40
CA GLY A 3 -11.56 0.10 2.62
C GLY A 3 -11.70 1.61 2.71
N SER A 4 -12.88 2.10 3.07
CA SER A 4 -13.20 3.53 3.02
C SER A 4 -12.38 4.39 4.00
N CYS A 5 -11.99 3.86 5.16
CA CYS A 5 -11.25 4.60 6.18
C CYS A 5 -9.84 4.05 6.45
N THR A 6 -9.35 3.12 5.64
CA THR A 6 -8.03 2.52 5.84
C THR A 6 -6.93 3.59 5.87
N HIS A 7 -7.04 4.62 5.03
CA HIS A 7 -6.05 5.70 4.94
C HIS A 7 -5.85 6.48 6.23
N SER A 8 -6.81 6.44 7.15
CA SER A 8 -6.80 7.27 8.35
C SER A 8 -6.39 6.50 9.62
N ARG A 9 -6.07 5.21 9.52
CA ARG A 9 -5.82 4.38 10.70
C ARG A 9 -4.33 4.30 11.02
N ARG A 10 -3.97 4.70 12.26
CA ARG A 10 -2.56 4.73 12.70
C ARG A 10 -1.95 3.33 12.77
N TYR A 11 -2.72 2.30 13.15
CA TYR A 11 -2.18 0.95 13.23
C TYR A 11 -1.83 0.39 11.85
N VAL A 12 -2.58 0.75 10.83
CA VAL A 12 -2.24 0.39 9.45
C VAL A 12 -0.91 1.05 9.06
N ASP A 13 -0.74 2.34 9.37
CA ASP A 13 0.52 3.04 9.12
C ASP A 13 1.70 2.34 9.80
N TRP A 14 1.52 1.96 11.07
CA TRP A 14 2.58 1.31 11.84
C TRP A 14 2.95 -0.05 11.27
N GLU A 15 1.95 -0.85 10.87
CA GLU A 15 2.17 -2.16 10.26
C GLU A 15 2.93 -2.04 8.95
N VAL A 16 2.55 -1.09 8.10
CA VAL A 16 3.24 -0.85 6.83
C VAL A 16 4.67 -0.40 7.08
N LYS A 17 4.88 0.52 8.03
CA LYS A 17 6.23 0.98 8.39
C LYS A 17 7.11 -0.19 8.80
N ALA A 18 6.61 -1.05 9.67
CA ALA A 18 7.37 -2.21 10.13
C ALA A 18 7.68 -3.17 8.99
N SER A 19 6.72 -3.39 8.07
CA SER A 19 6.91 -4.32 6.96
C SER A 19 7.92 -3.83 5.94
N LEU A 20 8.12 -2.53 5.81
CA LEU A 20 9.05 -1.94 4.84
C LEU A 20 10.46 -1.71 5.39
N GLN A 21 10.69 -1.97 6.67
CA GLN A 21 12.03 -1.81 7.24
C GLN A 21 12.99 -2.86 6.71
N CYS A 22 14.17 -2.41 6.29
CA CYS A 22 15.18 -3.25 5.65
C CYS A 22 16.40 -3.43 6.56
N GLY A 23 16.24 -3.89 7.77
CA GLY A 23 17.37 -4.09 8.69
C GLY A 23 18.35 -5.14 8.16
N GLN A 24 18.51 -6.24 8.89
CA GLN A 24 19.37 -7.35 8.47
C GLN A 24 18.63 -8.34 7.56
N SER A 25 17.34 -8.15 7.33
CA SER A 25 16.53 -9.01 6.48
C SER A 25 15.90 -8.21 5.36
N LEU A 26 15.35 -8.93 4.37
CA LEU A 26 14.62 -8.28 3.29
C LEU A 26 13.32 -7.67 3.81
N PRO A 27 12.85 -6.58 3.17
CA PRO A 27 11.53 -6.06 3.49
C PRO A 27 10.45 -7.04 3.06
N ASN A 28 9.23 -6.85 3.56
CA ASN A 28 8.08 -7.61 3.08
C ASN A 28 7.60 -7.02 1.75
N GLY A 29 6.97 -7.86 0.93
CA GLY A 29 6.27 -7.38 -0.24
C GLY A 29 5.06 -6.56 0.19
N LEU A 30 4.67 -5.58 -0.64
CA LEU A 30 3.54 -4.71 -0.34
C LEU A 30 2.66 -4.56 -1.57
N ILE A 31 1.40 -4.92 -1.42
CA ILE A 31 0.37 -4.63 -2.41
C ILE A 31 -0.84 -4.04 -1.71
N ALA A 32 -1.53 -3.13 -2.38
CA ALA A 32 -2.80 -2.59 -1.92
C ALA A 32 -3.91 -3.12 -2.83
N ILE A 33 -4.96 -3.65 -2.25
CA ILE A 33 -6.09 -4.20 -3.00
C ILE A 33 -7.36 -3.54 -2.49
N ASN A 34 -8.10 -2.92 -3.40
CA ASN A 34 -9.35 -2.28 -3.07
C ASN A 34 -10.43 -3.32 -2.76
N LEU A 35 -11.21 -3.11 -1.73
CA LEU A 35 -12.30 -4.03 -1.37
C LEU A 35 -13.39 -4.01 -2.44
N PRO A 36 -14.09 -5.16 -2.67
CA PRO A 36 -15.00 -5.27 -3.81
C PRO A 36 -16.24 -4.38 -3.75
N TYR A 37 -16.63 -3.93 -2.56
CA TYR A 37 -17.81 -3.05 -2.41
C TYR A 37 -17.51 -1.58 -2.68
N MET A 38 -16.25 -1.24 -2.93
CA MET A 38 -15.86 0.15 -3.23
C MET A 38 -16.16 0.43 -4.69
N GLY A 39 -16.94 1.48 -4.98
CA GLY A 39 -17.27 1.85 -6.35
C GLY A 39 -16.09 2.41 -7.16
N SER A 40 -15.07 2.92 -6.46
CA SER A 40 -13.82 3.40 -7.03
C SER A 40 -12.71 3.07 -6.08
N LYS A 41 -11.45 3.25 -6.50
CA LYS A 41 -10.32 2.98 -5.61
C LYS A 41 -10.36 3.91 -4.41
N GLY A 42 -10.28 3.32 -3.22
CA GLY A 42 -10.25 4.07 -1.97
C GLY A 42 -8.94 4.81 -1.77
N LEU A 43 -8.94 5.74 -0.82
CA LEU A 43 -7.74 6.48 -0.44
C LEU A 43 -6.75 5.54 0.25
N LEU A 44 -5.47 5.76 -0.01
CA LEU A 44 -4.40 4.96 0.60
C LEU A 44 -3.84 5.66 1.83
N PRO A 45 -3.36 4.88 2.84
CA PRO A 45 -2.53 5.47 3.87
C PRO A 45 -1.33 6.17 3.23
N PRO A 46 -0.90 7.33 3.76
CA PRO A 46 0.18 8.08 3.13
C PRO A 46 1.46 7.28 2.92
N ARG A 47 1.80 6.38 3.85
CA ARG A 47 2.99 5.55 3.72
C ARG A 47 2.89 4.55 2.57
N VAL A 48 1.69 4.01 2.33
CA VAL A 48 1.46 3.16 1.18
C VAL A 48 1.51 3.98 -0.09
N GLU A 49 0.84 5.14 -0.09
CA GLU A 49 0.76 6.02 -1.26
C GLU A 49 2.14 6.46 -1.76
N GLU A 50 3.07 6.76 -0.85
CA GLU A 50 4.41 7.19 -1.26
C GLU A 50 5.19 6.08 -1.97
N ASN A 51 4.77 4.83 -1.83
CA ASN A 51 5.38 3.69 -2.51
C ASN A 51 4.64 3.28 -3.79
N ILE A 52 3.54 3.96 -4.12
CA ILE A 52 2.79 3.77 -5.36
C ILE A 52 3.14 4.94 -6.27
N SER A 53 3.97 4.71 -7.26
CA SER A 53 4.40 5.76 -8.19
C SER A 53 4.18 5.33 -9.62
N LYS A 54 3.90 6.31 -10.47
CA LYS A 54 3.78 6.09 -11.91
C LYS A 54 4.51 7.21 -12.66
N ASN A 55 5.10 6.87 -13.80
CA ASN A 55 5.72 7.87 -14.66
C ASN A 55 4.65 8.55 -15.55
N SER A 56 5.09 9.44 -16.44
CA SER A 56 4.19 10.15 -17.35
C SER A 56 3.43 9.23 -18.30
N ASN A 57 3.93 8.02 -18.55
CA ASN A 57 3.28 7.01 -19.39
C ASN A 57 2.39 6.07 -18.58
N LYS A 58 2.12 6.40 -17.30
CA LYS A 58 1.31 5.61 -16.38
C LYS A 58 1.88 4.21 -16.08
N GLN A 59 3.18 4.02 -16.25
CA GLN A 59 3.88 2.81 -15.88
C GLN A 59 4.28 2.87 -14.40
N ASP A 60 4.15 1.75 -13.70
CA ASP A 60 4.51 1.67 -12.29
C ASP A 60 6.00 1.84 -12.10
N THR A 61 6.40 2.78 -11.24
CA THR A 61 7.81 3.08 -10.95
C THR A 61 8.16 2.97 -9.47
N GLY A 62 7.18 2.73 -8.60
CA GLY A 62 7.40 2.59 -7.16
C GLY A 62 7.60 1.14 -6.73
N TYR A 63 7.78 0.96 -5.42
CA TYR A 63 7.98 -0.37 -4.84
C TYR A 63 6.70 -1.20 -4.86
N ALA A 64 5.56 -0.59 -4.57
CA ALA A 64 4.27 -1.26 -4.38
C ALA A 64 3.32 -0.98 -5.54
N ARG A 65 2.26 -1.77 -5.61
CA ARG A 65 1.20 -1.65 -6.62
C ARG A 65 -0.15 -1.53 -5.94
N TYR A 66 -1.08 -0.86 -6.58
CA TYR A 66 -2.45 -0.71 -6.11
C TYR A 66 -3.42 -1.27 -7.14
N TYR A 67 -4.15 -2.31 -6.75
CA TYR A 67 -5.05 -3.03 -7.65
C TYR A 67 -6.50 -2.93 -7.20
N THR A 68 -7.42 -3.13 -8.14
CA THR A 68 -8.82 -3.43 -7.82
C THR A 68 -8.90 -4.86 -7.28
N TYR A 69 -10.06 -5.26 -6.77
CA TYR A 69 -10.21 -6.61 -6.24
C TYR A 69 -9.97 -7.64 -7.35
N PRO A 70 -9.24 -8.73 -7.08
CA PRO A 70 -8.88 -9.68 -8.14
C PRO A 70 -10.11 -10.42 -8.67
N SER A 71 -10.09 -10.70 -9.98
CA SER A 71 -11.16 -11.44 -10.64
C SER A 71 -10.92 -12.96 -10.65
N SER A 72 -9.71 -13.39 -10.30
CA SER A 72 -9.36 -14.82 -10.26
C SER A 72 -8.22 -15.06 -9.29
N ASN A 73 -8.06 -16.34 -8.89
CA ASN A 73 -6.93 -16.72 -8.03
C ASN A 73 -5.61 -16.58 -8.76
N GLU A 74 -5.58 -16.88 -10.06
CA GLU A 74 -4.37 -16.74 -10.88
C GLU A 74 -3.89 -15.30 -10.93
N GLN A 75 -4.81 -14.35 -11.03
CA GLN A 75 -4.47 -12.93 -11.01
C GLN A 75 -3.87 -12.53 -9.66
N LEU A 76 -4.48 -12.97 -8.56
CA LEU A 76 -3.96 -12.67 -7.22
C LEU A 76 -2.59 -13.29 -7.02
N GLU A 77 -2.37 -14.52 -7.47
CA GLU A 77 -1.07 -15.18 -7.37
C GLU A 77 0.02 -14.41 -8.11
N ALA A 78 -0.30 -13.89 -9.30
CA ALA A 78 0.65 -13.10 -10.07
C ALA A 78 1.03 -11.80 -9.34
N TRP A 79 0.06 -11.14 -8.71
CA TRP A 79 0.31 -9.92 -7.94
C TRP A 79 1.17 -10.19 -6.70
N ILE A 80 0.90 -11.30 -6.01
CA ILE A 80 1.67 -11.70 -4.82
C ILE A 80 3.10 -12.05 -5.24
N GLU A 81 3.27 -12.75 -6.35
CA GLU A 81 4.59 -13.10 -6.84
C GLU A 81 5.39 -11.86 -7.23
N ASP A 82 4.75 -10.87 -7.87
CA ASP A 82 5.40 -9.60 -8.18
C ASP A 82 5.87 -8.90 -6.90
N ALA A 83 5.03 -8.86 -5.87
CA ALA A 83 5.39 -8.24 -4.60
C ALA A 83 6.52 -8.99 -3.90
N TYR A 84 6.51 -10.32 -3.98
CA TYR A 84 7.59 -11.14 -3.43
C TYR A 84 8.92 -10.84 -4.13
N ASN A 85 8.90 -10.78 -5.46
CA ASN A 85 10.12 -10.50 -6.23
C ASN A 85 10.61 -9.07 -6.02
N ALA A 86 9.71 -8.13 -5.73
CA ALA A 86 10.07 -6.74 -5.46
C ALA A 86 11.02 -6.62 -4.27
N ARG A 87 10.97 -7.53 -3.32
CA ARG A 87 11.83 -7.50 -2.13
C ARG A 87 13.32 -7.51 -2.49
N THR A 88 13.67 -8.12 -3.60
CA THR A 88 15.06 -8.16 -4.08
C THR A 88 15.29 -7.24 -5.28
N GLN A 89 14.29 -7.07 -6.14
CA GLN A 89 14.45 -6.33 -7.39
C GLN A 89 14.15 -4.84 -7.24
N ARG A 90 13.26 -4.46 -6.32
CA ARG A 90 12.80 -3.08 -6.19
C ARG A 90 12.96 -2.51 -4.78
N ALA A 91 13.69 -3.20 -3.89
CA ALA A 91 13.84 -2.72 -2.50
C ALA A 91 14.44 -1.32 -2.43
N HIS A 92 15.29 -0.94 -3.37
CA HIS A 92 15.89 0.38 -3.44
C HIS A 92 14.86 1.49 -3.72
N LEU A 93 13.66 1.15 -4.15
CA LEU A 93 12.60 2.10 -4.42
C LEU A 93 11.72 2.38 -3.19
N ILE A 94 11.91 1.64 -2.09
CA ILE A 94 11.09 1.81 -0.89
C ILE A 94 11.26 3.21 -0.32
N LYS A 95 10.13 3.84 -0.02
CA LYS A 95 10.07 5.11 0.70
C LYS A 95 9.40 4.88 2.06
N ASN A 96 10.13 5.13 3.14
CA ASN A 96 9.65 4.86 4.49
C ASN A 96 10.12 5.96 5.45
N THR A 97 10.15 7.21 4.96
CA THR A 97 10.69 8.36 5.68
C THR A 97 9.62 9.16 6.41
N ASN A 98 8.34 8.92 6.12
CA ASN A 98 7.26 9.64 6.78
C ASN A 98 7.25 9.34 8.29
N VAL A 99 6.95 10.36 9.08
CA VAL A 99 6.80 10.21 10.52
C VAL A 99 5.61 9.31 10.80
N MET A 100 5.74 8.42 11.78
CA MET A 100 4.64 7.54 12.20
C MET A 100 3.43 8.36 12.66
N MET A 101 2.25 7.93 12.27
CA MET A 101 1.01 8.52 12.77
C MET A 101 0.90 8.29 14.28
N LYS A 102 0.69 9.34 15.04
CA LYS A 102 0.47 9.25 16.48
C LYS A 102 -0.98 9.00 16.83
N TYR A 103 -1.87 9.46 15.99
CA TYR A 103 -3.33 9.39 16.19
C TYR A 103 -3.99 9.03 14.88
N ASN A 104 -5.22 8.49 14.98
CA ASN A 104 -6.03 8.32 13.80
C ASN A 104 -6.36 9.69 13.21
N SER A 105 -6.27 9.83 11.90
CA SER A 105 -6.69 11.04 11.22
C SER A 105 -8.18 10.96 10.89
N ARG A 106 -8.73 12.06 10.39
CA ARG A 106 -10.11 12.10 9.94
C ARG A 106 -10.28 11.19 8.72
N CYS A 107 -11.32 10.37 8.74
CA CYS A 107 -11.67 9.58 7.57
C CYS A 107 -12.34 10.49 6.54
N LYS A 108 -11.61 10.82 5.49
CA LYS A 108 -12.08 11.77 4.48
C LYS A 108 -13.32 11.26 3.74
N THR A 109 -13.46 9.94 3.63
CA THR A 109 -14.60 9.33 2.96
C THR A 109 -15.91 9.53 3.73
N HIS A 110 -15.85 9.45 5.06
CA HIS A 110 -17.01 9.59 5.93
C HIS A 110 -17.10 10.94 6.61
N ASN A 111 -16.12 11.82 6.40
CA ASN A 111 -16.04 13.12 7.04
C ASN A 111 -16.09 13.02 8.57
N LYS A 112 -15.53 11.95 9.15
CA LYS A 112 -15.50 11.68 10.58
C LYS A 112 -14.09 11.39 11.03
N THR A 113 -13.80 11.71 12.30
CA THR A 113 -12.55 11.33 12.96
C THR A 113 -12.76 9.98 13.65
N HIS A 114 -11.84 9.07 13.46
CA HIS A 114 -11.90 7.73 14.03
C HIS A 114 -10.70 7.41 14.88
#